data_aace6019792e36a4a51ad85e9955ae10
#
_entry.id   aace6019792e36a4a51ad85e9955ae10
#
_cell.length_a   1.000
_cell.length_b   1.000
_cell.length_c   1.000
_cell.angle_alpha   90.00
_cell.angle_beta   90.00
_cell.angle_gamma   90.00
#
_symmetry.space_group_name_H-M   'P 1'
#
loop_
_entity.id
_entity.type
_entity.pdbx_description
1 polymer ?
#
loop_
_entity_poly.entity_id
_entity_poly.type
_entity_poly.pdbx_seq_one_letter_code
_entity_poly.pdbx_strand_id
1 'polypeptide(L)'
;MVTSKESGKVSWIKYYRSISGYLTQIENRPDRFNERMYNWLLTIVDSEDTYILQIRESSGYARSLMKSLPNVDFSKKITFSPYVKIVDDKKRATLYLSQDNVNVEWYYTQEHPNGLPELRKHIDSRGNTTYDDSAILDFFVKQVEEVISPRIAQANRQRLGELPAEEPLSEEEDMADYMAREHERQVEAARAAQAASNAQPNELDPYHGAFSDGTPVPTEDDLPF
;
A
#
# COMPACT_ATOMS: atom_id res chain seq x y z
N MET A 1 8.28 -2.84 -18.13
CA MET A 1 7.88 -1.46 -18.39
C MET A 1 6.39 -1.45 -18.70
N VAL A 2 5.62 -0.63 -18.02
CA VAL A 2 4.16 -0.49 -18.25
C VAL A 2 3.88 0.99 -18.51
N THR A 3 3.17 1.26 -19.57
CA THR A 3 2.78 2.64 -19.94
C THR A 3 1.31 2.83 -19.57
N SER A 4 1.00 3.85 -18.78
CA SER A 4 -0.39 4.22 -18.47
C SER A 4 -1.08 4.70 -19.75
N LYS A 5 -2.22 4.12 -20.08
CA LYS A 5 -3.00 4.52 -21.28
C LYS A 5 -3.60 5.91 -21.14
N GLU A 6 -3.87 6.37 -19.92
CA GLU A 6 -4.51 7.68 -19.68
C GLU A 6 -3.52 8.85 -19.60
N SER A 7 -2.35 8.63 -19.02
CA SER A 7 -1.38 9.72 -18.78
C SER A 7 -0.12 9.64 -19.65
N GLY A 8 0.05 8.57 -20.43
CA GLY A 8 1.29 8.30 -21.16
C GLY A 8 2.52 8.08 -20.28
N LYS A 9 2.34 8.09 -18.95
CA LYS A 9 3.42 7.97 -17.99
C LYS A 9 3.98 6.55 -18.00
N VAL A 10 5.28 6.44 -18.20
CA VAL A 10 5.99 5.17 -18.17
C VAL A 10 6.34 4.82 -16.72
N SER A 11 5.98 3.61 -16.31
CA SER A 11 6.29 3.07 -14.98
C SER A 11 7.09 1.79 -15.11
N TRP A 12 8.07 1.63 -14.26
CA TRP A 12 8.83 0.38 -14.15
C TRP A 12 8.17 -0.50 -13.09
N ILE A 13 7.81 -1.73 -13.47
CA ILE A 13 7.22 -2.71 -12.56
C ILE A 13 8.19 -3.87 -12.43
N LYS A 14 8.54 -4.21 -11.18
CA LYS A 14 9.32 -5.38 -10.83
C LYS A 14 8.42 -6.36 -10.07
N TYR A 15 8.43 -7.62 -10.45
CA TYR A 15 7.65 -8.66 -9.80
C TYR A 15 8.52 -9.42 -8.81
N TYR A 16 8.01 -9.61 -7.61
CA TYR A 16 8.66 -10.38 -6.56
C TYR A 16 7.85 -11.64 -6.26
N ARG A 17 8.53 -12.77 -6.05
CA ARG A 17 7.89 -14.00 -5.55
C ARG A 17 7.75 -13.97 -4.03
N SER A 18 8.69 -13.33 -3.37
CA SER A 18 8.71 -13.10 -1.93
C SER A 18 9.49 -11.81 -1.64
N ILE A 19 9.26 -11.23 -0.48
CA ILE A 19 10.00 -10.08 0.04
C ILE A 19 10.52 -10.48 1.40
N SER A 20 11.81 -10.24 1.65
CA SER A 20 12.44 -10.50 2.95
C SER A 20 12.99 -9.21 3.53
N GLY A 21 12.83 -9.02 4.83
CA GLY A 21 13.35 -7.85 5.53
C GLY A 21 12.80 -7.75 6.95
N TYR A 22 13.18 -6.69 7.63
CA TYR A 22 12.66 -6.37 8.95
C TYR A 22 11.35 -5.61 8.81
N LEU A 23 10.30 -6.07 9.49
CA LEU A 23 9.06 -5.29 9.59
C LEU A 23 9.29 -4.15 10.57
N THR A 24 9.29 -2.91 10.07
CA THR A 24 9.54 -1.72 10.88
C THR A 24 8.28 -0.98 11.28
N GLN A 25 7.20 -1.15 10.50
CA GLN A 25 5.93 -0.49 10.77
C GLN A 25 4.78 -1.30 10.16
N ILE A 26 3.63 -1.27 10.82
CA ILE A 26 2.37 -1.80 10.31
C ILE A 26 1.24 -0.83 10.68
N GLU A 27 0.41 -0.49 9.71
CA GLU A 27 -0.69 0.45 9.87
C GLU A 27 -1.94 -0.02 9.12
N ASN A 28 -3.11 0.29 9.66
CA ASN A 28 -4.38 0.16 8.96
C ASN A 28 -4.80 1.54 8.47
N ARG A 29 -4.94 1.71 7.16
CA ARG A 29 -5.33 2.99 6.54
C ARG A 29 -6.48 2.83 5.58
N PRO A 30 -7.37 3.85 5.47
CA PRO A 30 -8.39 3.86 4.44
C PRO A 30 -7.76 3.84 3.04
N ASP A 31 -8.43 3.20 2.10
CA ASP A 31 -8.01 3.18 0.70
C ASP A 31 -8.15 4.58 0.09
N ARG A 32 -7.18 4.97 -0.72
CA ARG A 32 -7.13 6.31 -1.33
C ARG A 32 -8.35 6.63 -2.20
N PHE A 33 -8.93 5.62 -2.84
CA PHE A 33 -10.02 5.79 -3.80
C PHE A 33 -11.38 5.39 -3.23
N ASN A 34 -11.41 4.67 -2.10
CA ASN A 34 -12.62 4.23 -1.46
C ASN A 34 -12.46 4.20 0.07
N GLU A 35 -12.91 5.24 0.74
CA GLU A 35 -12.83 5.43 2.19
C GLU A 35 -13.52 4.33 3.02
N ARG A 36 -14.40 3.53 2.39
CA ARG A 36 -15.03 2.38 3.03
C ARG A 36 -14.16 1.12 3.03
N MET A 37 -13.06 1.14 2.31
CA MET A 37 -12.10 0.05 2.25
C MET A 37 -10.84 0.43 3.01
N TYR A 38 -10.28 -0.54 3.73
CA TYR A 38 -9.05 -0.36 4.47
C TYR A 38 -7.96 -1.28 3.94
N ASN A 39 -6.73 -0.84 4.07
CA ASN A 39 -5.54 -1.56 3.68
C ASN A 39 -4.55 -1.59 4.84
N TRP A 40 -3.94 -2.74 5.03
CA TRP A 40 -2.75 -2.87 5.85
C TRP A 40 -1.53 -2.43 5.04
N LEU A 41 -0.79 -1.48 5.57
CA LEU A 41 0.48 -1.02 5.04
C LEU A 41 1.60 -1.51 5.94
N LEU A 42 2.49 -2.31 5.38
CA LEU A 42 3.65 -2.85 6.07
C LEU A 42 4.90 -2.21 5.48
N THR A 43 5.71 -1.57 6.33
CA THR A 43 7.04 -1.08 5.93
C THR A 43 8.07 -2.14 6.27
N ILE A 44 8.76 -2.63 5.24
CA ILE A 44 9.75 -3.71 5.33
C ILE A 44 11.08 -3.15 4.85
N VAL A 45 12.11 -3.24 5.68
CA VAL A 45 13.47 -2.74 5.38
C VAL A 45 14.41 -3.92 5.22
N ASP A 46 15.10 -3.98 4.09
CA ASP A 46 16.17 -4.94 3.83
C ASP A 46 17.42 -4.23 3.31
N SER A 47 18.45 -4.19 4.13
CA SER A 47 19.76 -3.55 3.82
C SER A 47 19.62 -2.11 3.30
N GLU A 48 19.49 -1.94 1.99
CA GLU A 48 19.44 -0.65 1.30
C GLU A 48 18.02 -0.32 0.79
N ASP A 49 17.13 -1.33 0.74
CA ASP A 49 15.81 -1.19 0.15
C ASP A 49 14.72 -1.08 1.22
N THR A 50 13.78 -0.19 0.98
CA THR A 50 12.53 -0.10 1.75
C THR A 50 11.36 -0.49 0.87
N TYR A 51 10.57 -1.46 1.31
CA TYR A 51 9.38 -1.92 0.63
C TYR A 51 8.14 -1.52 1.42
N ILE A 52 7.12 -1.05 0.72
CA ILE A 52 5.78 -0.86 1.29
C ILE A 52 4.88 -1.94 0.71
N LEU A 53 4.48 -2.90 1.55
CA LEU A 53 3.55 -3.95 1.18
C LEU A 53 2.14 -3.52 1.57
N GLN A 54 1.31 -3.27 0.56
CA GLN A 54 -0.09 -2.92 0.75
C GLN A 54 -0.98 -4.14 0.57
N ILE A 55 -1.79 -4.46 1.58
CA ILE A 55 -2.67 -5.62 1.60
C ILE A 55 -4.08 -5.19 1.96
N ARG A 56 -5.05 -5.50 1.12
CA ARG A 56 -6.45 -5.23 1.41
C ARG A 56 -6.88 -5.97 2.68
N GLU A 57 -7.47 -5.26 3.64
CA GLU A 57 -7.86 -5.77 4.96
C GLU A 57 -8.74 -7.02 4.89
N SER A 58 -9.76 -7.03 4.03
CA SER A 58 -10.70 -8.16 3.87
C SER A 58 -10.13 -9.34 3.07
N SER A 59 -8.86 -9.28 2.63
CA SER A 59 -8.26 -10.33 1.80
C SER A 59 -7.82 -11.55 2.62
N GLY A 60 -7.70 -12.70 1.94
CA GLY A 60 -7.09 -13.89 2.54
C GLY A 60 -5.62 -13.69 2.95
N TYR A 61 -4.89 -12.81 2.24
CA TYR A 61 -3.54 -12.42 2.61
C TYR A 61 -3.49 -11.71 3.96
N ALA A 62 -4.37 -10.73 4.19
CA ALA A 62 -4.45 -10.02 5.46
C ALA A 62 -4.83 -10.96 6.60
N ARG A 63 -5.81 -11.83 6.39
CA ARG A 63 -6.24 -12.79 7.41
C ARG A 63 -5.13 -13.76 7.81
N SER A 64 -4.36 -14.29 6.85
CA SER A 64 -3.24 -15.18 7.16
C SER A 64 -2.09 -14.44 7.82
N LEU A 65 -1.79 -13.22 7.39
CA LEU A 65 -0.83 -12.35 8.04
C LEU A 65 -1.17 -12.15 9.51
N MET A 66 -2.38 -11.66 9.80
CA MET A 66 -2.82 -11.37 11.17
C MET A 66 -2.79 -12.60 12.08
N LYS A 67 -3.08 -13.78 11.50
CA LYS A 67 -2.98 -15.04 12.25
C LYS A 67 -1.56 -15.42 12.65
N SER A 68 -0.56 -15.02 11.88
CA SER A 68 0.85 -15.36 12.12
C SER A 68 1.59 -14.34 12.96
N LEU A 69 1.23 -13.05 12.89
CA LEU A 69 1.97 -11.94 13.51
C LEU A 69 2.27 -12.13 15.02
N PRO A 70 1.38 -12.68 15.85
CA PRO A 70 1.69 -12.89 17.27
C PRO A 70 2.89 -13.81 17.52
N ASN A 71 3.15 -14.78 16.62
CA ASN A 71 4.25 -15.73 16.72
C ASN A 71 5.55 -15.23 16.06
N VAL A 72 5.54 -14.03 15.47
CA VAL A 72 6.71 -13.45 14.81
C VAL A 72 7.69 -12.88 15.84
N ASP A 73 8.97 -13.17 15.62
CA ASP A 73 10.10 -12.48 16.27
C ASP A 73 10.51 -11.27 15.42
N PHE A 74 10.10 -10.07 15.84
CA PHE A 74 10.38 -8.83 15.08
C PHE A 74 11.85 -8.39 15.13
N SER A 75 12.69 -9.02 15.93
CA SER A 75 14.14 -8.77 15.91
C SER A 75 14.83 -9.41 14.71
N LYS A 76 14.17 -10.36 14.04
CA LYS A 76 14.67 -11.12 12.90
C LYS A 76 14.04 -10.68 11.58
N LYS A 77 14.72 -10.98 10.47
CA LYS A 77 14.14 -10.81 9.13
C LYS A 77 12.96 -11.77 8.95
N ILE A 78 11.92 -11.25 8.29
CA ILE A 78 10.72 -12.00 7.94
C ILE A 78 10.65 -12.12 6.43
N THR A 79 10.39 -13.31 5.93
CA THR A 79 10.12 -13.52 4.50
C THR A 79 8.62 -13.64 4.30
N PHE A 80 8.07 -12.76 3.47
CA PHE A 80 6.66 -12.68 3.09
C PHE A 80 6.48 -13.38 1.75
N SER A 81 5.76 -14.50 1.73
CA SER A 81 5.57 -15.35 0.54
C SER A 81 4.08 -15.47 0.20
N PRO A 82 3.58 -14.70 -0.79
CA PRO A 82 2.19 -14.82 -1.22
C PRO A 82 1.97 -16.13 -1.97
N TYR A 83 0.88 -16.78 -1.67
CA TYR A 83 0.46 -18.04 -2.29
C TYR A 83 -1.03 -17.99 -2.65
N VAL A 84 -1.38 -18.48 -3.83
CA VAL A 84 -2.78 -18.60 -4.28
C VAL A 84 -3.02 -20.01 -4.76
N LYS A 85 -4.08 -20.64 -4.26
CA LYS A 85 -4.59 -21.90 -4.78
C LYS A 85 -6.06 -21.78 -5.18
N ILE A 86 -6.48 -22.60 -6.10
CA ILE A 86 -7.90 -22.75 -6.49
C ILE A 86 -8.42 -23.99 -5.77
N VAL A 87 -9.51 -23.80 -4.99
CA VAL A 87 -10.22 -24.88 -4.30
C VAL A 87 -11.69 -24.65 -4.54
N ASP A 88 -12.40 -25.64 -5.12
CA ASP A 88 -13.82 -25.53 -5.46
C ASP A 88 -14.13 -24.28 -6.29
N ASP A 89 -13.37 -24.06 -7.37
CA ASP A 89 -13.42 -22.90 -8.28
C ASP A 89 -13.26 -21.52 -7.60
N LYS A 90 -12.88 -21.51 -6.33
CA LYS A 90 -12.61 -20.27 -5.57
C LYS A 90 -11.12 -20.07 -5.35
N LYS A 91 -10.64 -18.87 -5.65
CA LYS A 91 -9.26 -18.46 -5.33
C LYS A 91 -9.12 -18.27 -3.83
N ARG A 92 -8.21 -19.02 -3.21
CA ARG A 92 -7.81 -18.87 -1.81
C ARG A 92 -6.41 -18.31 -1.75
N ALA A 93 -6.31 -17.08 -1.26
CA ALA A 93 -5.05 -16.37 -1.10
C ALA A 93 -4.55 -16.51 0.34
N THR A 94 -3.27 -16.81 0.50
CA THR A 94 -2.60 -16.96 1.80
C THR A 94 -1.24 -16.26 1.73
N LEU A 95 -0.88 -15.51 2.75
CA LEU A 95 0.47 -14.97 2.91
C LEU A 95 1.19 -15.80 3.99
N TYR A 96 2.18 -16.55 3.57
CA TYR A 96 3.04 -17.29 4.49
C TYR A 96 4.16 -16.39 4.98
N LEU A 97 4.43 -16.47 6.27
CA LEU A 97 5.58 -15.84 6.89
C LEU A 97 6.60 -16.92 7.25
N SER A 98 7.86 -16.65 7.00
CA SER A 98 8.94 -17.53 7.47
C SER A 98 10.08 -16.72 8.05
N GLN A 99 10.78 -17.30 9.03
CA GLN A 99 11.97 -16.78 9.68
C GLN A 99 13.00 -17.89 9.75
N ASP A 100 14.25 -17.60 9.42
CA ASP A 100 15.33 -18.60 9.41
C ASP A 100 14.97 -19.87 8.59
N ASN A 101 14.21 -19.69 7.48
CA ASN A 101 13.67 -20.75 6.62
C ASN A 101 12.63 -21.66 7.28
N VAL A 102 12.10 -21.30 8.46
CA VAL A 102 11.02 -22.00 9.14
C VAL A 102 9.74 -21.21 9.00
N ASN A 103 8.64 -21.87 8.64
CA ASN A 103 7.34 -21.22 8.56
C ASN A 103 6.88 -20.80 9.95
N VAL A 104 6.38 -19.58 10.07
CA VAL A 104 5.72 -19.07 11.27
C VAL A 104 4.32 -19.67 11.35
N GLU A 105 4.03 -20.39 12.40
CA GLU A 105 2.73 -21.00 12.62
C GLU A 105 1.66 -19.94 12.92
N TRP A 106 0.41 -20.29 12.62
CA TRP A 106 -0.71 -19.44 12.98
C TRP A 106 -0.97 -19.49 14.48
N TYR A 107 -1.01 -18.34 15.11
CA TYR A 107 -1.38 -18.20 16.51
C TYR A 107 -2.89 -18.41 16.73
N TYR A 108 -3.71 -17.89 15.80
CA TYR A 108 -5.15 -18.06 15.81
C TYR A 108 -5.55 -19.22 14.90
N THR A 109 -5.93 -20.33 15.48
CA THR A 109 -6.41 -21.52 14.77
C THR A 109 -7.83 -21.87 15.22
N GLN A 110 -8.45 -22.84 14.58
CA GLN A 110 -9.76 -23.34 15.00
C GLN A 110 -9.70 -24.04 16.35
N GLU A 111 -8.60 -24.76 16.63
CA GLU A 111 -8.37 -25.47 17.91
C GLU A 111 -7.97 -24.50 19.03
N HIS A 112 -7.23 -23.46 18.67
CA HIS A 112 -6.73 -22.43 19.59
C HIS A 112 -7.12 -21.03 19.08
N PRO A 113 -8.37 -20.59 19.32
CA PRO A 113 -8.86 -19.29 18.84
C PRO A 113 -8.18 -18.10 19.54
N ASN A 114 -7.63 -18.30 20.79
CA ASN A 114 -6.88 -17.28 21.53
C ASN A 114 -7.58 -15.91 21.61
N GLY A 115 -8.90 -15.94 21.76
CA GLY A 115 -9.71 -14.72 21.84
C GLY A 115 -10.17 -14.15 20.49
N LEU A 116 -9.82 -14.79 19.37
CA LEU A 116 -10.33 -14.38 18.07
C LEU A 116 -11.86 -14.53 18.03
N PRO A 117 -12.64 -13.49 17.69
CA PRO A 117 -14.08 -13.59 17.58
C PRO A 117 -14.52 -14.62 16.53
N GLU A 118 -15.67 -15.22 16.77
CA GLU A 118 -16.27 -16.13 15.79
C GLU A 118 -16.85 -15.36 14.59
N LEU A 119 -16.76 -15.99 13.41
CA LEU A 119 -17.38 -15.48 12.20
C LEU A 119 -18.90 -15.58 12.34
N ARG A 120 -19.60 -14.44 12.32
CA ARG A 120 -21.06 -14.42 12.42
C ARG A 120 -21.69 -14.84 11.11
N LYS A 121 -22.55 -15.84 11.16
CA LYS A 121 -23.35 -16.30 10.04
C LYS A 121 -24.75 -15.71 10.14
N HIS A 122 -25.19 -15.01 9.11
CA HIS A 122 -26.57 -14.52 8.97
C HIS A 122 -27.27 -15.25 7.82
N ILE A 123 -28.49 -15.73 8.08
CA ILE A 123 -29.32 -16.37 7.07
C ILE A 123 -30.55 -15.48 6.90
N ASP A 124 -30.77 -14.97 5.69
CA ASP A 124 -31.92 -14.15 5.38
C ASP A 124 -33.21 -14.98 5.25
N SER A 125 -34.36 -14.31 5.14
CA SER A 125 -35.67 -14.97 5.00
C SER A 125 -35.82 -15.80 3.72
N ARG A 126 -34.89 -15.65 2.76
CA ARG A 126 -34.83 -16.40 1.49
C ARG A 126 -33.85 -17.56 1.55
N GLY A 127 -33.20 -17.81 2.70
CA GLY A 127 -32.22 -18.87 2.87
C GLY A 127 -30.79 -18.51 2.39
N ASN A 128 -30.53 -17.27 1.95
CA ASN A 128 -29.19 -16.85 1.57
C ASN A 128 -28.33 -16.68 2.81
N THR A 129 -27.12 -17.22 2.74
CA THR A 129 -26.14 -17.10 3.84
C THR A 129 -25.17 -15.98 3.55
N THR A 130 -25.07 -15.03 4.47
CA THR A 130 -24.05 -13.99 4.51
C THR A 130 -23.15 -14.17 5.74
N TYR A 131 -21.93 -13.70 5.65
CA TYR A 131 -20.98 -13.77 6.76
C TYR A 131 -20.54 -12.37 7.11
N ASP A 132 -20.63 -12.04 8.41
CA ASP A 132 -20.16 -10.79 8.98
C ASP A 132 -18.85 -11.06 9.73
N ASP A 133 -17.76 -10.46 9.26
CA ASP A 133 -16.41 -10.56 9.81
C ASP A 133 -15.94 -9.28 10.49
N SER A 134 -16.80 -8.28 10.65
CA SER A 134 -16.47 -6.99 11.24
C SER A 134 -15.81 -7.12 12.62
N ALA A 135 -16.35 -7.97 13.50
CA ALA A 135 -15.77 -8.20 14.81
C ALA A 135 -14.33 -8.79 14.75
N ILE A 136 -14.04 -9.59 13.72
CA ILE A 136 -12.69 -10.14 13.49
C ILE A 136 -11.74 -9.04 13.01
N LEU A 137 -12.20 -8.17 12.11
CA LEU A 137 -11.40 -7.05 11.60
C LEU A 137 -11.08 -6.05 12.72
N ASP A 138 -12.07 -5.66 13.50
CA ASP A 138 -11.89 -4.79 14.68
C ASP A 138 -10.92 -5.40 15.70
N PHE A 139 -11.01 -6.71 15.92
CA PHE A 139 -10.09 -7.43 16.80
C PHE A 139 -8.65 -7.34 16.27
N PHE A 140 -8.43 -7.54 14.98
CA PHE A 140 -7.09 -7.46 14.40
C PHE A 140 -6.52 -6.04 14.46
N VAL A 141 -7.34 -5.00 14.26
CA VAL A 141 -6.90 -3.61 14.42
C VAL A 141 -6.41 -3.37 15.84
N LYS A 142 -7.18 -3.75 16.86
CA LYS A 142 -6.78 -3.63 18.27
C LYS A 142 -5.52 -4.43 18.58
N GLN A 143 -5.40 -5.68 18.08
CA GLN A 143 -4.21 -6.49 18.27
C GLN A 143 -2.95 -5.85 17.68
N VAL A 144 -3.08 -5.24 16.50
CA VAL A 144 -1.96 -4.53 15.88
C VAL A 144 -1.58 -3.31 16.70
N GLU A 145 -2.54 -2.49 17.12
CA GLU A 145 -2.28 -1.26 17.88
C GLU A 145 -1.72 -1.54 19.28
N GLU A 146 -2.34 -2.47 20.02
CA GLU A 146 -2.04 -2.71 21.42
C GLU A 146 -0.86 -3.66 21.66
N VAL A 147 -0.64 -4.62 20.74
CA VAL A 147 0.34 -5.70 20.96
C VAL A 147 1.45 -5.70 19.90
N ILE A 148 1.10 -5.66 18.63
CA ILE A 148 2.08 -5.88 17.55
C ILE A 148 2.95 -4.64 17.34
N SER A 149 2.37 -3.46 17.20
CA SER A 149 3.10 -2.21 16.97
C SER A 149 4.10 -1.88 18.09
N PRO A 150 3.77 -2.04 19.39
CA PRO A 150 4.75 -1.89 20.46
C PRO A 150 5.92 -2.86 20.38
N ARG A 151 5.66 -4.14 20.01
CA ARG A 151 6.72 -5.15 19.83
C ARG A 151 7.64 -4.81 18.66
N ILE A 152 7.08 -4.32 17.54
CA ILE A 152 7.85 -3.83 16.40
C ILE A 152 8.73 -2.65 16.82
N ALA A 153 8.17 -1.67 17.53
CA ALA A 153 8.91 -0.51 18.00
C ALA A 153 10.04 -0.90 18.97
N GLN A 154 9.83 -1.87 19.85
CA GLN A 154 10.85 -2.41 20.72
C GLN A 154 11.98 -3.08 19.94
N ALA A 155 11.65 -3.94 18.99
CA ALA A 155 12.62 -4.62 18.12
C ALA A 155 13.45 -3.63 17.27
N ASN A 156 12.80 -2.56 16.78
CA ASN A 156 13.48 -1.49 16.06
C ASN A 156 14.51 -0.78 16.94
N ARG A 157 14.15 -0.41 18.17
CA ARG A 157 15.07 0.22 19.13
C ARG A 157 16.27 -0.67 19.42
N GLN A 158 16.05 -1.95 19.66
CA GLN A 158 17.12 -2.92 19.90
C GLN A 158 18.06 -3.06 18.71
N ARG A 159 17.52 -3.07 17.48
CA ARG A 159 18.31 -3.21 16.25
C ARG A 159 19.13 -1.98 15.92
N LEU A 160 18.58 -0.78 16.15
CA LEU A 160 19.26 0.48 15.86
C LEU A 160 20.30 0.85 16.94
N GLY A 161 20.39 0.07 18.04
CA GLY A 161 21.24 0.36 19.17
C GLY A 161 20.90 1.72 19.71
N GLU A 162 20.13 1.83 20.77
CA GLU A 162 19.68 3.03 21.48
C GLU A 162 20.31 4.38 21.02
N LEU A 163 20.07 4.75 19.77
CA LEU A 163 20.19 6.16 19.41
C LEU A 163 19.02 6.83 20.14
N PRO A 164 19.27 7.90 20.94
CA PRO A 164 18.19 8.67 21.52
C PRO A 164 17.20 8.96 20.40
N ALA A 165 15.90 8.77 20.68
CA ALA A 165 14.86 9.16 19.75
C ALA A 165 15.23 10.56 19.25
N GLU A 166 15.50 10.71 17.95
CA GLU A 166 15.45 12.04 17.33
C GLU A 166 14.05 12.54 17.67
N GLU A 167 13.99 13.60 18.47
CA GLU A 167 12.74 14.29 18.74
C GLU A 167 12.10 14.53 17.36
N PRO A 168 10.80 14.21 17.17
CA PRO A 168 10.16 14.49 15.90
C PRO A 168 10.45 15.96 15.60
N LEU A 169 11.11 16.20 14.45
CA LEU A 169 11.33 17.55 13.94
C LEU A 169 10.01 18.29 14.10
N SER A 170 10.04 19.42 14.77
CA SER A 170 8.82 20.17 15.08
C SER A 170 8.09 20.41 13.75
N GLU A 171 6.76 20.35 13.75
CA GLU A 171 5.95 20.61 12.53
C GLU A 171 6.33 21.95 11.89
N GLU A 172 6.93 22.86 12.66
CA GLU A 172 7.47 24.15 12.22
C GLU A 172 8.75 24.01 11.37
N GLU A 173 9.65 23.04 11.68
CA GLU A 173 10.87 22.81 10.89
C GLU A 173 10.55 22.10 9.57
N ASP A 174 9.63 21.14 9.57
CA ASP A 174 9.13 20.51 8.34
C ASP A 174 8.42 21.51 7.43
N MET A 175 7.65 22.44 8.01
CA MET A 175 6.97 23.49 7.28
C MET A 175 7.97 24.51 6.70
N ALA A 176 9.02 24.84 7.43
CA ALA A 176 10.06 25.77 6.97
C ALA A 176 10.86 25.18 5.80
N ASP A 177 11.21 23.90 5.85
CA ASP A 177 11.90 23.20 4.76
C ASP A 177 11.02 23.01 3.54
N TYR A 178 9.73 22.70 3.74
CA TYR A 178 8.74 22.67 2.66
C TYR A 178 8.59 24.01 1.96
N MET A 179 8.44 25.10 2.72
CA MET A 179 8.30 26.46 2.18
C MET A 179 9.56 26.92 1.45
N ALA A 180 10.75 26.55 1.95
CA ALA A 180 12.01 26.85 1.28
C ALA A 180 12.12 26.16 -0.08
N ARG A 181 11.76 24.89 -0.17
CA ARG A 181 11.74 24.11 -1.45
C ARG A 181 10.70 24.63 -2.44
N GLU A 182 9.53 25.07 -1.95
CA GLU A 182 8.48 25.64 -2.79
C GLU A 182 8.91 26.99 -3.35
N HIS A 183 9.58 27.84 -2.53
CA HIS A 183 10.13 29.11 -2.98
C HIS A 183 11.22 28.92 -4.04
N GLU A 184 12.10 27.95 -3.87
CA GLU A 184 13.16 27.64 -4.83
C GLU A 184 12.58 27.20 -6.19
N ARG A 185 11.53 26.35 -6.18
CA ARG A 185 10.79 25.95 -7.39
C ARG A 185 10.13 27.13 -8.09
N GLN A 186 9.55 28.08 -7.34
CA GLN A 186 8.92 29.26 -7.92
C GLN A 186 9.94 30.20 -8.55
N VAL A 187 11.10 30.38 -7.93
CA VAL A 187 12.20 31.17 -8.49
C VAL A 187 12.75 30.55 -9.77
N GLU A 188 12.90 29.23 -9.80
CA GLU A 188 13.38 28.51 -10.99
C GLU A 188 12.35 28.59 -12.14
N ALA A 189 11.06 28.42 -11.84
CA ALA A 189 9.98 28.57 -12.80
C ALA A 189 9.90 30.00 -13.36
N ALA A 190 10.08 31.00 -12.53
CA ALA A 190 10.10 32.42 -12.96
C ALA A 190 11.31 32.73 -13.88
N ARG A 191 12.49 32.16 -13.56
CA ARG A 191 13.68 32.27 -14.43
C ARG A 191 13.47 31.58 -15.78
N ALA A 192 12.86 30.39 -15.80
CA ALA A 192 12.55 29.69 -17.03
C ALA A 192 11.54 30.44 -17.91
N ALA A 193 10.50 31.05 -17.31
CA ALA A 193 9.52 31.86 -17.99
C ALA A 193 10.14 33.14 -18.58
N GLN A 194 11.07 33.79 -17.89
CA GLN A 194 11.77 34.97 -18.33
C GLN A 194 12.75 34.65 -19.50
N ALA A 195 13.39 33.49 -19.45
CA ALA A 195 14.25 32.99 -20.53
C ALA A 195 13.43 32.68 -21.81
N ALA A 196 12.23 32.12 -21.66
CA ALA A 196 11.33 31.83 -22.76
C ALA A 196 10.75 33.11 -23.39
N SER A 197 10.49 34.15 -22.62
CA SER A 197 10.02 35.46 -23.13
C SER A 197 11.07 36.22 -23.92
N ASN A 198 12.36 36.02 -23.62
CA ASN A 198 13.46 36.66 -24.34
C ASN A 198 13.89 35.90 -25.59
N ALA A 199 13.31 34.75 -25.88
CA ALA A 199 13.64 33.89 -27.03
C ALA A 199 12.65 33.96 -28.21
N GLN A 200 11.77 34.98 -28.29
CA GLN A 200 10.92 35.17 -29.47
C GLN A 200 11.71 35.87 -30.58
N PRO A 201 12.03 35.20 -31.68
CA PRO A 201 12.36 35.86 -32.92
C PRO A 201 11.06 36.35 -33.59
N ASN A 202 11.12 37.58 -33.95
CA ASN A 202 10.16 38.30 -34.78
C ASN A 202 10.16 37.66 -36.17
N GLU A 203 9.14 36.92 -36.56
CA GLU A 203 8.86 36.66 -37.98
C GLU A 203 7.36 36.66 -38.26
N LEU A 204 7.00 37.70 -38.97
CA LEU A 204 5.78 37.82 -39.77
C LEU A 204 5.85 36.81 -40.92
N ASP A 205 4.84 36.00 -41.15
CA ASP A 205 4.19 35.97 -42.47
C ASP A 205 2.86 35.17 -42.48
N PRO A 206 1.89 35.57 -43.27
CA PRO A 206 0.55 35.03 -43.32
C PRO A 206 0.37 34.14 -44.54
N TYR A 207 -0.19 32.95 -44.43
CA TYR A 207 -0.96 32.39 -45.58
C TYR A 207 -1.83 31.17 -45.18
N HIS A 208 -3.13 31.33 -45.33
CA HIS A 208 -4.14 30.44 -45.91
C HIS A 208 -4.15 28.94 -45.67
N GLY A 209 -5.32 28.46 -45.31
CA GLY A 209 -5.77 27.18 -45.82
C GLY A 209 -6.80 26.47 -44.92
N ALA A 210 -8.06 26.71 -45.24
CA ALA A 210 -9.17 25.89 -44.76
C ALA A 210 -8.99 24.43 -45.20
N PHE A 211 -9.26 23.48 -44.30
CA PHE A 211 -9.87 22.21 -44.66
C PHE A 211 -10.75 21.71 -43.52
N SER A 212 -12.01 21.69 -43.79
CA SER A 212 -13.06 20.91 -43.16
C SER A 212 -12.79 19.45 -43.47
N ASP A 213 -12.76 18.59 -42.43
CA ASP A 213 -13.25 17.22 -42.65
C ASP A 213 -13.75 16.63 -41.34
N GLY A 214 -14.99 16.19 -41.42
CA GLY A 214 -15.71 15.57 -40.30
C GLY A 214 -15.23 14.15 -40.06
N THR A 215 -15.03 13.82 -38.82
CA THR A 215 -15.01 12.44 -38.38
C THR A 215 -16.04 12.23 -37.28
N PRO A 216 -16.77 11.12 -37.32
CA PRO A 216 -17.93 10.90 -36.47
C PRO A 216 -17.55 10.48 -35.04
N VAL A 217 -18.39 10.96 -34.13
CA VAL A 217 -18.37 10.59 -32.69
C VAL A 217 -18.70 9.10 -32.56
N PRO A 218 -17.92 8.32 -31.83
CA PRO A 218 -18.30 6.94 -31.49
C PRO A 218 -19.36 6.91 -30.41
N THR A 219 -20.38 6.12 -30.63
CA THR A 219 -21.49 5.81 -29.74
C THR A 219 -21.09 4.83 -28.64
N GLU A 220 -21.83 4.89 -27.53
CA GLU A 220 -21.63 4.25 -26.21
C GLU A 220 -21.67 2.70 -26.14
N ASP A 221 -21.49 1.94 -27.20
CA ASP A 221 -21.75 0.49 -27.20
C ASP A 221 -20.51 -0.43 -27.25
N ASP A 222 -19.29 0.08 -27.03
CA ASP A 222 -18.08 -0.75 -27.06
C ASP A 222 -17.30 -0.73 -25.73
N LEU A 223 -17.92 -1.23 -24.65
CA LEU A 223 -17.18 -1.62 -23.44
C LEU A 223 -17.36 -3.12 -23.18
N PRO A 224 -16.27 -3.91 -23.23
CA PRO A 224 -16.31 -5.29 -22.76
C PRO A 224 -16.22 -5.34 -21.22
N PHE A 225 -17.08 -6.13 -20.63
CA PHE A 225 -17.23 -6.46 -19.21
C PHE A 225 -15.97 -7.01 -18.52
#